data_2b9a6153f012932f0c626da2b6a6539d
#
_entry.id   2b9a6153f012932f0c626da2b6a6539d
#
_cell.length_a   1.000
_cell.length_b   1.000
_cell.length_c   1.000
_cell.angle_alpha   90.00
_cell.angle_beta   90.00
_cell.angle_gamma   90.00
#
_symmetry.space_group_name_H-M   'P 1'
#
loop_
_entity.id
_entity.type
_entity.pdbx_description
1 polymer ?
#
loop_
_entity_poly.entity_id
_entity_poly.type
_entity_poly.pdbx_seq_one_letter_code
_entity_poly.pdbx_strand_id
1 'polypeptide(L)'
;MFLPSIVTGLGPMKCHSVRLRRGADLMGSIKALCAEKHIAAGVVLSAVGCISKGRVRDASGVTIREITDHCEIVSLNGTVSERRWAPRDRWAQAPRRRWGR
;
A
#
# COMPACT_ATOMS: atom_id res chain seq x y z
N MET A 1 -11.38 -25.50 25.44
CA MET A 1 -10.53 -25.51 24.30
C MET A 1 -9.85 -24.17 24.12
N PHE A 2 -8.58 -24.22 23.94
CA PHE A 2 -7.82 -23.01 23.83
C PHE A 2 -7.49 -22.73 22.39
N LEU A 3 -7.77 -21.55 21.93
CA LEU A 3 -7.41 -21.15 20.57
C LEU A 3 -6.24 -20.20 20.62
N PRO A 4 -5.25 -20.45 19.83
CA PRO A 4 -4.11 -19.54 19.83
C PRO A 4 -4.50 -18.22 19.22
N SER A 5 -3.92 -17.15 19.74
CA SER A 5 -4.15 -15.84 19.18
C SER A 5 -3.21 -15.58 18.02
N ILE A 6 -2.30 -16.47 17.73
CA ILE A 6 -1.36 -16.30 16.63
C ILE A 6 -1.48 -17.50 15.73
N VAL A 7 -1.58 -17.22 14.44
CA VAL A 7 -1.59 -18.25 13.43
C VAL A 7 -0.31 -18.08 12.62
N THR A 8 0.44 -19.16 12.46
CA THR A 8 1.70 -19.06 11.74
C THR A 8 1.70 -20.02 10.57
N GLY A 9 2.56 -19.76 9.63
CA GLY A 9 2.72 -20.61 8.48
C GLY A 9 4.07 -20.36 7.84
N LEU A 10 4.52 -21.34 7.09
CA LEU A 10 5.75 -21.23 6.36
C LEU A 10 5.47 -21.50 4.91
N GLY A 11 6.15 -20.80 4.05
CA GLY A 11 5.98 -21.01 2.63
C GLY A 11 6.91 -20.15 1.83
N PRO A 12 6.95 -20.35 0.54
CA PRO A 12 7.81 -19.57 -0.31
C PRO A 12 7.26 -18.15 -0.44
N MET A 13 8.16 -17.20 -0.61
CA MET A 13 7.78 -15.84 -0.82
C MET A 13 8.26 -15.44 -2.20
N LYS A 14 7.38 -14.82 -2.97
CA LYS A 14 7.77 -14.29 -4.24
C LYS A 14 8.04 -12.82 -4.07
N CYS A 15 9.08 -12.36 -4.70
CA CYS A 15 9.46 -10.98 -4.61
C CYS A 15 9.34 -10.34 -5.98
N HIS A 16 8.68 -9.21 -6.05
CA HIS A 16 8.54 -8.47 -7.30
C HIS A 16 9.34 -7.19 -7.19
N SER A 17 10.17 -6.95 -8.19
CA SER A 17 10.95 -5.73 -8.22
C SER A 17 10.45 -4.96 -9.42
N VAL A 18 9.95 -3.76 -9.21
CA VAL A 18 9.36 -2.98 -10.28
C VAL A 18 9.92 -1.59 -10.29
N ARG A 19 9.92 -0.99 -11.44
CA ARG A 19 10.37 0.37 -11.59
C ARG A 19 9.21 1.16 -12.17
N LEU A 20 8.90 2.26 -11.52
CA LEU A 20 7.81 3.11 -11.99
C LEU A 20 8.38 4.25 -12.80
N ARG A 21 7.66 4.61 -13.83
CA ARG A 21 8.08 5.71 -14.67
C ARG A 21 7.83 7.01 -13.98
N ARG A 22 8.56 8.01 -14.41
CA ARG A 22 8.39 9.34 -13.90
C ARG A 22 6.94 9.76 -14.10
N GLY A 23 6.36 10.33 -13.10
CA GLY A 23 4.98 10.80 -13.16
C GLY A 23 3.95 9.75 -12.76
N ALA A 24 4.37 8.53 -12.52
CA ALA A 24 3.42 7.49 -12.16
C ALA A 24 2.88 7.73 -10.75
N ASP A 25 1.66 7.29 -10.52
CA ASP A 25 1.05 7.38 -9.22
C ASP A 25 1.47 6.17 -8.41
N LEU A 26 2.14 6.37 -7.30
CA LEU A 26 2.71 5.29 -6.53
C LEU A 26 1.67 4.30 -6.03
N MET A 27 0.64 4.79 -5.36
CA MET A 27 -0.36 3.89 -4.80
C MET A 27 -1.14 3.19 -5.90
N GLY A 28 -1.49 3.92 -6.93
CA GLY A 28 -2.22 3.33 -8.05
C GLY A 28 -1.39 2.27 -8.75
N SER A 29 -0.08 2.48 -8.85
CA SER A 29 0.79 1.52 -9.50
C SER A 29 0.91 0.24 -8.67
N ILE A 30 0.99 0.38 -7.36
CA ILE A 30 1.05 -0.79 -6.50
C ILE A 30 -0.23 -1.60 -6.60
N LYS A 31 -1.38 -0.91 -6.61
CA LYS A 31 -2.64 -1.62 -6.73
C LYS A 31 -2.77 -2.32 -8.07
N ALA A 32 -2.32 -1.67 -9.12
CA ALA A 32 -2.39 -2.26 -10.45
C ALA A 32 -1.50 -3.49 -10.54
N LEU A 33 -0.33 -3.43 -9.94
CA LEU A 33 0.56 -4.57 -9.94
C LEU A 33 -0.07 -5.74 -9.20
N CYS A 34 -0.67 -5.47 -8.06
CA CYS A 34 -1.29 -6.53 -7.29
C CYS A 34 -2.43 -7.18 -8.05
N ALA A 35 -3.20 -6.37 -8.76
CA ALA A 35 -4.30 -6.92 -9.55
C ALA A 35 -3.78 -7.75 -10.71
N GLU A 36 -2.75 -7.25 -11.38
CA GLU A 36 -2.22 -7.94 -12.53
C GLU A 36 -1.55 -9.26 -12.15
N LYS A 37 -0.85 -9.28 -11.06
CA LYS A 37 -0.13 -10.47 -10.63
C LYS A 37 -0.93 -11.33 -9.67
N HIS A 38 -2.17 -10.96 -9.42
CA HIS A 38 -3.05 -11.72 -8.53
C HIS A 38 -2.43 -11.88 -7.14
N ILE A 39 -1.90 -10.80 -6.61
CA ILE A 39 -1.31 -10.83 -5.28
C ILE A 39 -2.40 -10.62 -4.26
N ALA A 40 -2.69 -11.66 -3.51
CA ALA A 40 -3.75 -11.60 -2.52
C ALA A 40 -3.27 -10.97 -1.22
N ALA A 41 -2.01 -11.11 -0.92
CA ALA A 41 -1.45 -10.54 0.29
C ALA A 41 0.02 -10.29 0.07
N GLY A 42 0.49 -9.16 0.53
CA GLY A 42 1.89 -8.83 0.33
C GLY A 42 2.34 -7.72 1.24
N VAL A 43 3.61 -7.45 1.21
CA VAL A 43 4.17 -6.35 1.95
C VAL A 43 5.17 -5.64 1.07
N VAL A 44 5.31 -4.35 1.29
CA VAL A 44 6.30 -3.57 0.60
C VAL A 44 7.58 -3.69 1.42
N LEU A 45 8.62 -4.24 0.81
CA LEU A 45 9.87 -4.43 1.52
C LEU A 45 10.74 -3.19 1.50
N SER A 46 10.79 -2.52 0.39
CA SER A 46 11.70 -1.41 0.27
C SER A 46 11.35 -0.61 -0.96
N ALA A 47 11.71 0.65 -0.96
CA ALA A 47 11.52 1.49 -2.12
C ALA A 47 12.52 2.61 -2.08
N VAL A 48 12.88 3.10 -3.26
CA VAL A 48 13.79 4.21 -3.38
C VAL A 48 13.29 5.08 -4.51
N GLY A 49 13.42 6.36 -4.36
CA GLY A 49 12.99 7.27 -5.40
C GLY A 49 12.55 8.60 -4.82
N CYS A 50 11.94 9.40 -5.65
CA CYS A 50 11.49 10.71 -5.27
C CYS A 50 10.03 10.89 -5.66
N ILE A 51 9.36 11.77 -4.95
CA ILE A 51 8.02 12.17 -5.33
C ILE A 51 8.04 13.66 -5.55
N SER A 52 7.26 14.13 -6.48
CA SER A 52 7.15 15.54 -6.74
C SER A 52 5.87 16.12 -6.17
N LYS A 53 4.94 15.26 -5.81
CA LYS A 53 3.68 15.70 -5.27
C LYS A 53 3.10 14.57 -4.46
N GLY A 54 2.61 14.84 -3.29
CA GLY A 54 2.06 13.80 -2.46
C GLY A 54 0.84 14.27 -1.70
N ARG A 55 -0.04 13.34 -1.42
CA ARG A 55 -1.17 13.58 -0.55
C ARG A 55 -1.17 12.47 0.47
N VAL A 56 -1.04 12.83 1.72
CA VAL A 56 -1.00 11.84 2.78
C VAL A 56 -2.03 12.19 3.82
N ARG A 57 -2.59 11.17 4.44
CA ARG A 57 -3.53 11.37 5.49
C ARG A 57 -2.79 11.13 6.78
N ASP A 58 -2.92 12.01 7.73
CA ASP A 58 -2.20 11.86 8.97
C ASP A 58 -2.93 10.90 9.91
N ALA A 59 -2.38 10.73 11.08
CA ALA A 59 -2.90 9.73 12.01
C ALA A 59 -4.30 10.03 12.51
N SER A 60 -4.76 11.27 12.36
CA SER A 60 -6.10 11.58 12.78
C SER A 60 -7.14 10.92 11.88
N GLY A 61 -6.72 10.58 10.67
CA GLY A 61 -7.63 9.94 9.75
C GLY A 61 -8.52 10.90 8.99
N VAL A 62 -8.46 12.18 9.33
CA VAL A 62 -9.31 13.16 8.65
C VAL A 62 -8.50 14.26 7.97
N THR A 63 -7.31 14.52 8.46
CA THR A 63 -6.52 15.60 7.89
C THR A 63 -5.67 15.08 6.77
N ILE A 64 -5.77 15.72 5.61
CA ILE A 64 -4.96 15.35 4.46
C ILE A 64 -3.95 16.44 4.24
N ARG A 65 -2.70 16.05 4.15
CA ARG A 65 -1.64 17.00 3.90
C ARG A 65 -1.17 16.86 2.50
N GLU A 66 -0.96 17.97 1.85
CA GLU A 66 -0.46 17.96 0.50
C GLU A 66 0.98 18.44 0.50
N ILE A 67 1.82 17.71 -0.20
CA ILE A 67 3.22 18.03 -0.29
C ILE A 67 3.48 18.34 -1.74
N THR A 68 3.93 19.55 -1.98
CA THR A 68 4.19 19.98 -3.34
C THR A 68 5.67 20.14 -3.64
N ASP A 69 6.51 19.93 -2.64
CA ASP A 69 7.95 20.00 -2.85
C ASP A 69 8.47 18.65 -3.27
N HIS A 70 9.61 18.64 -3.92
CA HIS A 70 10.24 17.39 -4.30
C HIS A 70 10.78 16.74 -3.02
N CYS A 71 10.42 15.51 -2.81
CA CYS A 71 10.84 14.79 -1.62
C CYS A 71 11.41 13.46 -2.02
N GLU A 72 12.37 13.01 -1.24
CA GLU A 72 12.97 11.72 -1.49
C GLU A 72 12.31 10.70 -0.60
N ILE A 73 12.08 9.51 -1.11
CA ILE A 73 11.49 8.45 -0.32
C ILE A 73 12.59 7.84 0.52
N VAL A 74 12.50 7.98 1.83
CA VAL A 74 13.47 7.40 2.73
C VAL A 74 13.01 6.03 3.22
N SER A 75 11.73 5.78 3.22
CA SER A 75 11.23 4.46 3.54
C SER A 75 9.80 4.37 3.04
N LEU A 76 9.40 3.18 2.72
CA LEU A 76 8.04 2.93 2.31
C LEU A 76 7.67 1.55 2.83
N ASN A 77 6.73 1.51 3.73
CA ASN A 77 6.29 0.27 4.33
C ASN A 77 4.80 0.17 4.22
N GLY A 78 4.31 -1.03 4.20
CA GLY A 78 2.88 -1.22 4.15
C GLY A 78 2.55 -2.63 3.77
N THR A 79 1.29 -2.96 3.89
CA THR A 79 0.81 -4.27 3.50
C THR A 79 -0.30 -4.09 2.51
N VAL A 80 -0.49 -5.10 1.69
CA VAL A 80 -1.58 -5.10 0.73
C VAL A 80 -2.31 -6.40 0.89
N SER A 81 -3.60 -6.37 0.64
CA SER A 81 -4.39 -7.56 0.73
C SER A 81 -5.55 -7.44 -0.23
N GLU A 82 -5.93 -8.57 -0.75
CA GLU A 82 -7.01 -8.63 -1.70
C GLU A 82 -8.28 -8.06 -1.13
N ARG A 83 -8.52 -8.26 0.14
CA ARG A 83 -9.71 -7.76 0.75
C ARG A 83 -9.80 -6.27 0.74
N ARG A 84 -8.67 -5.60 0.71
CA ARG A 84 -8.70 -4.20 0.73
C ARG A 84 -9.25 -3.60 -0.50
N TRP A 85 -9.09 -4.17 -1.64
CA TRP A 85 -9.62 -3.56 -2.81
C TRP A 85 -10.56 -4.43 -3.59
N ALA A 86 -10.80 -5.61 -3.15
CA ALA A 86 -11.75 -6.43 -3.82
C ALA A 86 -13.11 -5.75 -3.91
N PRO A 87 -13.67 -5.28 -2.84
CA PRO A 87 -14.91 -4.57 -2.95
C PRO A 87 -14.60 -3.14 -3.14
N ARG A 88 -14.12 -2.78 -4.29
CA ARG A 88 -13.76 -1.54 -4.53
C ARG A 88 -14.74 -0.54 -4.21
N ASP A 89 -15.97 -0.74 -4.35
CA ASP A 89 -16.93 0.26 -4.03
C ASP A 89 -16.90 0.54 -2.58
N ARG A 90 -16.87 -0.48 -1.77
CA ARG A 90 -16.85 -0.30 -0.37
C ARG A 90 -15.59 0.41 0.02
N TRP A 91 -14.51 0.06 -0.62
CA TRP A 91 -13.26 0.67 -0.32
C TRP A 91 -13.33 2.14 -0.67
N ALA A 92 -13.92 2.48 -1.74
CA ALA A 92 -14.02 3.85 -2.14
C ALA A 92 -14.92 4.65 -1.22
N GLN A 93 -15.87 3.98 -0.63
CA GLN A 93 -16.72 4.68 0.27
C GLN A 93 -16.15 4.89 1.62
N ALA A 94 -15.22 4.10 2.01
CA ALA A 94 -14.61 4.27 3.29
C ALA A 94 -13.19 4.62 3.12
N PRO A 95 -12.90 5.47 2.28
CA PRO A 95 -11.56 5.80 1.98
C PRO A 95 -10.81 6.19 3.15
N ARG A 96 -11.39 6.67 4.06
CA ARG A 96 -10.66 7.14 4.96
C ARG A 96 -10.24 6.23 5.83
N ARG A 97 -10.73 5.32 6.10
CA ARG A 97 -10.31 4.73 7.11
C ARG A 97 -9.26 4.02 6.96
N ARG A 98 -8.82 3.51 6.42
CA ARG A 98 -7.86 2.73 6.44
C ARG A 98 -6.78 2.89 5.79
N TRP A 99 -6.51 3.48 5.44
CA TRP A 99 -5.60 3.61 4.71
C TRP A 99 -4.41 3.40 5.23
N GLY A 100 -3.80 2.85 4.77
CA GLY A 100 -2.68 2.72 5.33
C GLY A 100 -2.67 1.82 6.37
N ARG A 101 -3.45 1.64 6.97
CA ARG A 101 -3.30 0.89 8.00
C ARG A 101 -3.98 -0.14 7.84
#